data_5ce74a78223cdcdb22fbfd395bc4dd04
#
_entry.id   5ce74a78223cdcdb22fbfd395bc4dd04
#
_cell.length_a   1.000
_cell.length_b   1.000
_cell.length_c   1.000
_cell.angle_alpha   90.00
_cell.angle_beta   90.00
_cell.angle_gamma   90.00
#
_symmetry.space_group_name_H-M   'P 1'
#
loop_
_entity.id
_entity.type
_entity.pdbx_description
1 polymer ?
#
loop_
_entity_poly.entity_id
_entity_poly.type
_entity_poly.pdbx_seq_one_letter_code
_entity_poly.pdbx_strand_id
1 'polypeptide(L)'
;MPRKLISILVISFIAGFSTSCDFPFKSNLAQIAEDYNIEFLKPILKTEESEAEKNHSGDHFGNKHHEEDHYKGRPPKHGHNSHHDEDHELSSHHELQDHEKHGHSSHHGDSSSHHHSLENIKFSKHQVDYGILWVQNSAEYSALCHQAYNIASLKLEQKLVQKKSTKKAAIILDLDETVLDNSPFQAKLFLNQDEYTSEAWDHWVELAEAEAIPGAKTFLDSINPQKVEIFYVSNRHIKHLDATLDNMKKLEIPVKKSNILLKENSSSKEIRRKLISENYEILLLLGDNLIDFSPIFDAHPSSQFRYRLMETLHDEFGDKFIVLPNPNYGQWLSALHNYDYELSRLEKYKIARESLLSF
;
A
#
# COMPACT_ATOMS: atom_id res chain seq x y z
N MET A 1 -2.32 33.94 -11.87
CA MET A 1 -1.49 34.40 -10.76
C MET A 1 -0.32 33.47 -10.56
N PRO A 2 0.85 33.93 -10.22
CA PRO A 2 2.07 33.34 -10.72
C PRO A 2 2.61 32.18 -9.87
N ARG A 3 3.15 31.19 -10.56
CA ARG A 3 3.88 30.00 -10.09
C ARG A 3 4.98 30.25 -9.04
N LYS A 4 5.31 31.51 -8.72
CA LYS A 4 6.39 31.87 -7.78
C LYS A 4 6.00 31.86 -6.29
N LEU A 5 4.71 31.90 -5.94
CA LEU A 5 4.29 31.90 -4.52
C LEU A 5 4.27 30.48 -3.91
N ILE A 6 4.08 29.46 -4.72
CA ILE A 6 4.01 28.06 -4.25
C ILE A 6 5.40 27.55 -3.86
N SER A 7 6.46 27.99 -4.55
CA SER A 7 7.85 27.60 -4.23
C SER A 7 8.32 28.10 -2.84
N ILE A 8 7.79 29.20 -2.33
CA ILE A 8 8.25 29.79 -1.06
C ILE A 8 7.59 29.09 0.15
N LEU A 9 6.36 28.58 0.01
CA LEU A 9 5.69 27.88 1.11
C LEU A 9 6.24 26.45 1.32
N VAL A 10 6.73 25.80 0.27
CA VAL A 10 7.34 24.46 0.34
C VAL A 10 8.71 24.52 1.04
N ILE A 11 9.49 25.58 0.84
CA ILE A 11 10.84 25.73 1.42
C ILE A 11 10.78 25.95 2.95
N SER A 12 9.76 26.62 3.47
CA SER A 12 9.66 26.89 4.92
C SER A 12 9.24 25.70 5.77
N PHE A 13 8.71 24.63 5.17
CA PHE A 13 8.24 23.45 5.91
C PHE A 13 9.29 22.32 6.00
N ILE A 14 10.32 22.36 5.14
CA ILE A 14 11.37 21.31 5.07
C ILE A 14 12.46 21.51 6.13
N ALA A 15 12.63 22.73 6.67
CA ALA A 15 13.71 23.07 7.61
C ALA A 15 13.53 22.52 9.05
N GLY A 16 12.48 21.78 9.37
CA GLY A 16 12.11 21.41 10.74
C GLY A 16 12.41 19.98 11.20
N PHE A 17 12.89 19.06 10.37
CA PHE A 17 13.10 17.67 10.80
C PHE A 17 14.41 17.09 10.23
N SER A 18 15.46 17.20 11.03
CA SER A 18 16.68 16.39 10.94
C SER A 18 16.54 15.23 11.94
N THR A 19 16.67 13.98 11.48
CA THR A 19 17.65 13.00 11.99
C THR A 19 17.37 11.59 11.44
N SER A 20 18.45 11.04 10.87
CA SER A 20 18.86 9.64 10.77
C SER A 20 17.85 8.58 10.31
N CYS A 21 18.04 8.09 9.10
CA CYS A 21 17.76 6.77 8.50
C CYS A 21 17.30 6.80 7.04
N ASP A 22 17.80 7.71 6.19
CA ASP A 22 17.24 7.87 4.83
C ASP A 22 18.23 7.66 3.67
N PHE A 23 19.39 7.04 3.91
CA PHE A 23 20.42 6.92 2.87
C PHE A 23 19.99 6.15 1.61
N PRO A 24 19.30 4.99 1.67
CA PRO A 24 18.88 4.28 0.46
C PRO A 24 17.69 4.93 -0.27
N PHE A 25 16.85 5.67 0.44
CA PHE A 25 15.68 6.32 -0.14
C PHE A 25 16.06 7.54 -0.99
N LYS A 26 17.02 8.36 -0.52
CA LYS A 26 17.48 9.58 -1.22
C LYS A 26 18.14 9.24 -2.55
N SER A 27 18.97 8.18 -2.61
CA SER A 27 19.59 7.75 -3.87
C SER A 27 18.57 7.29 -4.90
N ASN A 28 17.51 6.62 -4.47
CA ASN A 28 16.46 6.17 -5.38
C ASN A 28 15.61 7.33 -5.90
N LEU A 29 15.30 8.33 -5.08
CA LEU A 29 14.54 9.50 -5.52
C LEU A 29 15.34 10.42 -6.46
N ALA A 30 16.62 10.60 -6.20
CA ALA A 30 17.52 11.35 -7.08
C ALA A 30 17.59 10.67 -8.45
N GLN A 31 17.77 9.35 -8.48
CA GLN A 31 17.79 8.56 -9.70
C GLN A 31 16.46 8.65 -10.46
N ILE A 32 15.33 8.51 -9.77
CA ILE A 32 14.00 8.68 -10.37
C ILE A 32 13.83 10.09 -10.94
N ALA A 33 14.25 11.13 -10.19
CA ALA A 33 14.15 12.51 -10.67
C ALA A 33 14.98 12.76 -11.94
N GLU A 34 16.12 12.11 -12.07
CA GLU A 34 16.96 12.17 -13.27
C GLU A 34 16.40 11.33 -14.42
N ASP A 35 16.08 10.06 -14.18
CA ASP A 35 15.59 9.10 -15.18
C ASP A 35 14.29 9.56 -15.84
N TYR A 36 13.43 10.22 -15.05
CA TYR A 36 12.11 10.68 -15.50
C TYR A 36 12.03 12.19 -15.74
N ASN A 37 13.18 12.90 -15.64
CA ASN A 37 13.28 14.35 -15.83
C ASN A 37 12.25 15.16 -15.04
N ILE A 38 12.07 14.80 -13.75
CA ILE A 38 11.11 15.46 -12.87
C ILE A 38 11.75 16.73 -12.32
N GLU A 39 11.66 17.82 -13.09
CA GLU A 39 12.36 19.08 -12.83
C GLU A 39 12.09 19.68 -11.45
N PHE A 40 10.90 19.53 -10.90
CA PHE A 40 10.57 20.12 -9.59
C PHE A 40 11.21 19.39 -8.39
N LEU A 41 11.65 18.12 -8.54
CA LEU A 41 12.35 17.38 -7.48
C LEU A 41 13.84 17.75 -7.41
N LYS A 42 14.45 18.20 -8.51
CA LYS A 42 15.86 18.54 -8.57
C LYS A 42 16.29 19.64 -7.58
N PRO A 43 15.53 20.75 -7.37
CA PRO A 43 15.88 21.74 -6.36
C PRO A 43 15.76 21.22 -4.92
N ILE A 44 14.78 20.37 -4.65
CA ILE A 44 14.52 19.81 -3.31
C ILE A 44 15.65 18.87 -2.88
N LEU A 45 16.11 18.02 -3.80
CA LEU A 45 17.23 17.11 -3.57
C LEU A 45 18.56 17.83 -3.37
N LYS A 46 18.82 18.92 -4.11
CA LYS A 46 20.04 19.72 -3.98
C LYS A 46 20.13 20.53 -2.69
N THR A 47 19.01 21.01 -2.16
CA THR A 47 19.00 21.73 -0.85
C THR A 47 19.33 20.81 0.31
N GLU A 48 18.88 19.56 0.26
CA GLU A 48 19.16 18.57 1.31
C GLU A 48 20.63 18.10 1.28
N GLU A 49 21.26 17.98 0.12
CA GLU A 49 22.69 17.67 0.01
C GLU A 49 23.58 18.78 0.63
N SER A 50 23.22 20.05 0.43
CA SER A 50 23.98 21.19 0.98
C SER A 50 23.83 21.34 2.50
N GLU A 51 22.77 20.85 3.12
CA GLU A 51 22.57 20.83 4.57
C GLU A 51 23.24 19.63 5.23
N ALA A 52 23.31 18.49 4.55
CA ALA A 52 24.02 17.30 5.04
C ALA A 52 25.55 17.54 5.10
N GLU A 53 26.14 18.25 4.12
CA GLU A 53 27.56 18.62 4.11
C GLU A 53 27.93 19.63 5.22
N LYS A 54 27.01 20.54 5.58
CA LYS A 54 27.24 21.51 6.66
C LYS A 54 27.22 20.89 8.05
N ASN A 55 26.47 19.82 8.25
CA ASN A 55 26.39 19.11 9.54
C ASN A 55 27.55 18.12 9.78
N HIS A 56 28.34 17.79 8.74
CA HIS A 56 29.51 16.89 8.87
C HIS A 56 30.83 17.62 9.15
N SER A 57 30.84 18.97 9.12
CA SER A 57 32.08 19.75 9.34
C SER A 57 32.26 20.30 10.76
N GLY A 58 31.47 19.88 11.70
CA GLY A 58 31.39 20.50 13.04
C GLY A 58 31.64 19.58 14.23
N ASP A 59 32.47 18.52 14.17
CA ASP A 59 32.91 17.87 15.40
C ASP A 59 34.32 17.24 15.27
N HIS A 60 35.31 18.10 15.49
CA HIS A 60 36.67 17.66 15.86
C HIS A 60 37.02 18.34 17.16
N PHE A 61 36.89 17.65 18.30
CA PHE A 61 37.72 17.90 19.48
C PHE A 61 37.66 16.70 20.45
N GLY A 62 38.85 16.14 20.75
CA GLY A 62 39.14 15.62 22.06
C GLY A 62 39.33 14.11 22.27
N ASN A 63 40.47 13.65 21.88
CA ASN A 63 41.12 12.40 22.29
C ASN A 63 41.29 12.28 23.83
N LYS A 64 40.96 11.12 24.42
CA LYS A 64 41.75 10.54 25.54
C LYS A 64 41.54 9.02 25.65
N HIS A 65 42.69 8.36 25.67
CA HIS A 65 42.95 6.95 25.90
C HIS A 65 42.39 6.41 27.24
N HIS A 66 41.91 5.14 27.23
CA HIS A 66 42.34 4.17 28.25
C HIS A 66 42.19 2.73 27.72
N GLU A 67 43.20 1.94 28.15
CA GLU A 67 43.62 0.59 27.74
C GLU A 67 42.65 -0.54 28.11
N GLU A 68 42.74 -1.57 27.30
CA GLU A 68 42.70 -3.02 27.46
C GLU A 68 42.09 -3.65 28.73
N ASP A 69 41.25 -4.68 28.53
CA ASP A 69 41.60 -6.01 29.03
C ASP A 69 40.79 -7.14 28.35
N HIS A 70 41.52 -8.18 28.01
CA HIS A 70 41.12 -9.45 27.44
C HIS A 70 40.33 -10.32 28.43
N TYR A 71 39.34 -11.09 27.94
CA TYR A 71 39.21 -12.49 28.36
C TYR A 71 38.56 -13.37 27.29
N LYS A 72 39.30 -14.44 26.97
CA LYS A 72 38.91 -15.59 26.13
C LYS A 72 38.13 -16.61 26.97
N GLY A 73 37.25 -17.39 26.31
CA GLY A 73 36.81 -18.66 26.86
C GLY A 73 35.64 -19.30 26.16
N ARG A 74 35.91 -20.31 25.38
CA ARG A 74 34.97 -21.24 24.72
C ARG A 74 34.84 -22.56 25.55
N PRO A 75 34.01 -23.54 25.10
CA PRO A 75 32.81 -24.09 25.76
C PRO A 75 33.14 -25.48 26.39
N PRO A 76 32.18 -26.31 26.79
CA PRO A 76 31.71 -27.41 25.96
C PRO A 76 30.29 -27.99 26.22
N LYS A 77 29.94 -28.82 25.32
CA LYS A 77 28.93 -29.77 24.94
C LYS A 77 28.42 -30.81 25.99
N HIS A 78 27.35 -31.49 25.53
CA HIS A 78 26.75 -32.81 25.91
C HIS A 78 25.58 -32.71 26.89
N GLY A 79 24.50 -33.42 26.77
CA GLY A 79 24.06 -34.49 25.90
C GLY A 79 22.92 -35.26 26.59
N HIS A 80 22.08 -35.84 25.75
CA HIS A 80 21.25 -37.05 25.93
C HIS A 80 19.98 -37.12 26.80
N ASN A 81 18.90 -37.45 26.08
CA ASN A 81 17.97 -38.63 26.27
C ASN A 81 17.00 -38.56 27.44
N SER A 82 15.78 -38.96 27.32
CA SER A 82 14.95 -39.88 26.53
C SER A 82 13.61 -40.09 27.24
N HIS A 83 12.54 -40.32 26.42
CA HIS A 83 11.35 -41.19 26.67
C HIS A 83 10.52 -41.02 27.95
N HIS A 84 9.24 -40.85 27.83
CA HIS A 84 8.22 -41.92 27.77
C HIS A 84 6.80 -41.33 27.66
N ASP A 85 6.03 -42.07 26.91
CA ASP A 85 4.60 -42.03 26.67
C ASP A 85 3.76 -42.17 27.97
N GLU A 86 2.54 -41.74 27.94
CA GLU A 86 1.34 -42.56 27.99
C GLU A 86 0.07 -41.75 28.32
N ASP A 87 -0.94 -42.16 27.66
CA ASP A 87 -2.35 -41.80 27.68
C ASP A 87 -2.99 -41.77 29.08
N HIS A 88 -4.08 -40.99 29.21
CA HIS A 88 -5.37 -41.52 29.68
C HIS A 88 -6.50 -40.48 29.54
N GLU A 89 -7.58 -41.01 29.01
CA GLU A 89 -8.92 -40.46 28.83
C GLU A 89 -9.70 -40.25 30.15
N LEU A 90 -10.85 -39.57 29.94
CA LEU A 90 -12.16 -39.69 30.57
C LEU A 90 -12.59 -38.68 31.64
N SER A 91 -13.49 -37.84 31.21
CA SER A 91 -14.93 -37.73 31.50
C SER A 91 -15.39 -37.06 32.79
N SER A 92 -16.38 -36.23 32.56
CA SER A 92 -17.71 -36.06 33.20
C SER A 92 -17.89 -35.01 34.30
N HIS A 93 -18.82 -34.11 33.96
CA HIS A 93 -19.96 -33.54 34.70
C HIS A 93 -19.81 -33.16 36.20
N HIS A 94 -20.19 -31.91 36.51
CA HIS A 94 -21.37 -31.51 37.29
C HIS A 94 -21.37 -30.01 37.61
N GLU A 95 -22.40 -29.36 37.24
CA GLU A 95 -23.42 -28.52 37.85
C GLU A 95 -23.06 -27.67 39.10
N LEU A 96 -23.41 -26.38 38.92
CA LEU A 96 -24.11 -25.39 39.76
C LEU A 96 -23.94 -25.44 41.29
N GLN A 97 -23.57 -24.31 41.87
CA GLN A 97 -24.44 -23.60 42.84
C GLN A 97 -23.83 -22.27 43.31
N ASP A 98 -24.70 -21.27 43.38
CA ASP A 98 -24.53 -19.94 43.94
C ASP A 98 -24.14 -19.97 45.43
N HIS A 99 -23.37 -18.97 45.88
CA HIS A 99 -23.58 -18.32 47.18
C HIS A 99 -22.87 -16.96 47.24
N GLU A 100 -23.69 -15.92 47.37
CA GLU A 100 -23.30 -14.60 47.85
C GLU A 100 -22.76 -14.65 49.29
N LYS A 101 -21.73 -13.82 49.57
CA LYS A 101 -21.65 -13.13 50.88
C LYS A 101 -20.69 -11.94 50.82
N HIS A 102 -21.20 -10.82 51.31
CA HIS A 102 -20.55 -9.52 51.53
C HIS A 102 -19.40 -9.58 52.55
N GLY A 103 -18.42 -8.70 52.34
CA GLY A 103 -17.40 -8.37 53.33
C GLY A 103 -16.57 -7.14 52.93
N HIS A 104 -16.84 -6.04 53.61
CA HIS A 104 -16.08 -4.77 53.52
C HIS A 104 -14.64 -4.92 54.04
N SER A 105 -13.63 -4.31 53.39
CA SER A 105 -12.89 -3.15 53.97
C SER A 105 -11.56 -2.88 53.26
N SER A 106 -11.31 -1.59 53.19
CA SER A 106 -10.07 -0.81 53.31
C SER A 106 -9.14 -0.64 52.12
N HIS A 107 -9.04 0.62 51.76
CA HIS A 107 -8.09 1.29 50.90
C HIS A 107 -6.63 0.96 51.23
N HIS A 108 -5.85 0.62 50.24
CA HIS A 108 -4.49 1.14 50.06
C HIS A 108 -4.25 1.32 48.55
N GLY A 109 -3.94 2.57 48.20
CA GLY A 109 -3.57 2.91 46.82
C GLY A 109 -2.24 2.27 46.46
N ASP A 110 -2.28 1.57 45.36
CA ASP A 110 -1.09 1.15 44.66
C ASP A 110 -1.25 1.56 43.19
N SER A 111 -0.48 2.59 42.83
CA SER A 111 -0.36 3.05 41.47
C SER A 111 0.50 2.04 40.69
N SER A 112 -0.08 0.90 40.39
CA SER A 112 0.51 -0.03 39.43
C SER A 112 0.13 0.45 38.03
N SER A 113 1.11 1.03 37.34
CA SER A 113 1.10 1.22 35.90
C SER A 113 0.72 -0.12 35.23
N HIS A 114 -0.50 -0.19 34.72
CA HIS A 114 -0.92 -1.31 33.89
C HIS A 114 -0.18 -1.26 32.56
N HIS A 115 1.07 -1.75 32.55
CA HIS A 115 1.65 -2.30 31.35
C HIS A 115 0.83 -3.56 31.01
N HIS A 116 -0.26 -3.39 30.27
CA HIS A 116 -0.89 -4.51 29.59
C HIS A 116 0.17 -5.10 28.66
N SER A 117 0.74 -6.22 29.04
CA SER A 117 1.63 -6.97 28.17
C SER A 117 0.83 -7.39 26.95
N LEU A 118 1.24 -6.88 25.79
CA LEU A 118 0.60 -7.15 24.49
C LEU A 118 0.79 -8.61 24.04
N GLU A 119 1.45 -9.44 24.85
CA GLU A 119 1.76 -10.85 24.56
C GLU A 119 0.53 -11.77 24.48
N ASN A 120 -0.66 -11.28 24.90
CA ASN A 120 -1.91 -12.05 24.92
C ASN A 120 -3.00 -11.47 24.02
N ILE A 121 -2.67 -10.75 22.95
CA ILE A 121 -3.67 -10.40 21.95
C ILE A 121 -4.00 -11.67 21.16
N LYS A 122 -4.87 -12.49 21.68
CA LYS A 122 -5.61 -13.46 20.88
C LYS A 122 -6.50 -12.65 19.97
N PHE A 123 -6.20 -12.66 18.65
CA PHE A 123 -7.15 -12.15 17.67
C PHE A 123 -8.48 -12.87 17.94
N SER A 124 -9.47 -12.13 18.43
CA SER A 124 -10.75 -12.70 18.75
C SER A 124 -11.40 -13.23 17.46
N LYS A 125 -11.99 -14.43 17.51
CA LYS A 125 -12.82 -14.94 16.40
C LYS A 125 -14.03 -14.02 16.08
N HIS A 126 -14.28 -13.02 16.92
CA HIS A 126 -15.33 -12.03 16.78
C HIS A 126 -14.82 -10.68 16.24
N GLN A 127 -13.52 -10.58 15.85
CA GLN A 127 -13.01 -9.40 15.20
C GLN A 127 -13.63 -9.28 13.81
N VAL A 128 -13.98 -8.06 13.45
CA VAL A 128 -14.55 -7.71 12.15
C VAL A 128 -13.56 -6.79 11.41
N ASP A 129 -13.35 -7.03 10.14
CA ASP A 129 -12.60 -6.12 9.28
C ASP A 129 -13.59 -5.13 8.63
N TYR A 130 -13.58 -3.90 9.11
CA TYR A 130 -14.47 -2.85 8.61
C TYR A 130 -14.13 -2.41 7.19
N GLY A 131 -12.89 -2.55 6.74
CA GLY A 131 -12.49 -2.25 5.37
C GLY A 131 -13.15 -3.20 4.38
N ILE A 132 -13.04 -4.51 4.64
CA ILE A 132 -13.67 -5.55 3.81
C ILE A 132 -15.20 -5.41 3.84
N LEU A 133 -15.79 -5.23 5.02
CA LEU A 133 -17.23 -5.04 5.14
C LEU A 133 -17.71 -3.80 4.38
N TRP A 134 -16.96 -2.71 4.45
CA TRP A 134 -17.31 -1.47 3.76
C TRP A 134 -17.30 -1.66 2.24
N VAL A 135 -16.29 -2.34 1.70
CA VAL A 135 -16.23 -2.66 0.26
C VAL A 135 -17.42 -3.53 -0.16
N GLN A 136 -17.74 -4.58 0.61
CA GLN A 136 -18.74 -5.57 0.21
C GLN A 136 -20.19 -5.15 0.47
N ASN A 137 -20.42 -4.24 1.43
CA ASN A 137 -21.78 -4.01 1.94
C ASN A 137 -22.21 -2.54 1.95
N SER A 138 -21.30 -1.57 1.74
CA SER A 138 -21.70 -0.16 1.82
C SER A 138 -22.12 0.41 0.46
N ALA A 139 -23.23 1.13 0.46
CA ALA A 139 -23.65 1.92 -0.70
C ALA A 139 -22.67 3.06 -0.99
N GLU A 140 -21.99 3.57 0.03
CA GLU A 140 -21.00 4.64 -0.07
C GLU A 140 -19.77 4.21 -0.89
N TYR A 141 -19.29 2.96 -0.73
CA TYR A 141 -18.24 2.41 -1.59
C TYR A 141 -18.67 2.40 -3.05
N SER A 142 -19.85 1.84 -3.33
CA SER A 142 -20.40 1.81 -4.68
C SER A 142 -20.58 3.24 -5.26
N ALA A 143 -21.06 4.17 -4.44
CA ALA A 143 -21.23 5.57 -4.86
C ALA A 143 -19.88 6.23 -5.21
N LEU A 144 -18.82 5.99 -4.45
CA LEU A 144 -17.47 6.51 -4.74
C LEU A 144 -16.90 5.90 -6.02
N CYS A 145 -17.07 4.60 -6.24
CA CYS A 145 -16.66 3.96 -7.49
C CYS A 145 -17.40 4.56 -8.70
N HIS A 146 -18.71 4.70 -8.63
CA HIS A 146 -19.48 5.38 -9.68
C HIS A 146 -19.07 6.83 -9.88
N GLN A 147 -18.80 7.58 -8.81
CA GLN A 147 -18.28 8.96 -8.90
C GLN A 147 -16.95 9.00 -9.66
N ALA A 148 -16.01 8.10 -9.34
CA ALA A 148 -14.72 8.02 -10.03
C ALA A 148 -14.90 7.78 -11.53
N TYR A 149 -15.73 6.82 -11.93
CA TYR A 149 -16.00 6.52 -13.34
C TYR A 149 -16.78 7.62 -14.06
N ASN A 150 -17.70 8.30 -13.36
CA ASN A 150 -18.40 9.46 -13.94
C ASN A 150 -17.45 10.63 -14.21
N ILE A 151 -16.51 10.89 -13.28
CA ILE A 151 -15.44 11.87 -13.48
C ILE A 151 -14.56 11.45 -14.66
N ALA A 152 -14.17 10.16 -14.73
CA ALA A 152 -13.38 9.64 -15.85
C ALA A 152 -14.08 9.87 -17.19
N SER A 153 -15.39 9.59 -17.30
CA SER A 153 -16.17 9.82 -18.52
C SER A 153 -16.15 11.29 -18.92
N LEU A 154 -16.47 12.20 -17.99
CA LEU A 154 -16.48 13.64 -18.22
C LEU A 154 -15.12 14.15 -18.68
N LYS A 155 -14.05 13.73 -17.98
CA LYS A 155 -12.68 14.16 -18.30
C LYS A 155 -12.18 13.59 -19.63
N LEU A 156 -12.53 12.35 -19.95
CA LEU A 156 -12.18 11.75 -21.23
C LEU A 156 -12.80 12.53 -22.39
N GLU A 157 -14.08 12.88 -22.32
CA GLU A 157 -14.75 13.70 -23.31
C GLU A 157 -14.10 15.07 -23.48
N GLN A 158 -13.81 15.77 -22.37
CA GLN A 158 -13.15 17.07 -22.38
C GLN A 158 -11.75 17.00 -23.03
N LYS A 159 -10.95 15.98 -22.64
CA LYS A 159 -9.60 15.80 -23.17
C LYS A 159 -9.60 15.39 -24.65
N LEU A 160 -10.58 14.62 -25.10
CA LEU A 160 -10.72 14.29 -26.53
C LEU A 160 -10.98 15.53 -27.39
N VAL A 161 -11.80 16.47 -26.88
CA VAL A 161 -12.04 17.75 -27.59
C VAL A 161 -10.79 18.63 -27.63
N GLN A 162 -10.02 18.64 -26.55
CA GLN A 162 -8.80 19.47 -26.41
C GLN A 162 -7.56 18.87 -27.07
N LYS A 163 -7.63 17.58 -27.43
CA LYS A 163 -6.52 16.81 -27.98
C LYS A 163 -5.96 17.44 -29.25
N LYS A 164 -4.65 17.75 -29.23
CA LYS A 164 -3.92 18.32 -30.37
C LYS A 164 -2.98 17.31 -31.04
N SER A 165 -2.57 16.29 -30.32
CA SER A 165 -1.65 15.27 -30.84
C SER A 165 -2.32 14.43 -31.94
N THR A 166 -1.53 13.99 -32.91
CA THR A 166 -1.94 13.06 -33.96
C THR A 166 -1.96 11.62 -33.52
N LYS A 167 -1.32 11.27 -32.38
CA LYS A 167 -1.37 9.92 -31.80
C LYS A 167 -2.82 9.58 -31.44
N LYS A 168 -3.20 8.30 -31.56
CA LYS A 168 -4.48 7.83 -31.06
C LYS A 168 -4.55 8.02 -29.54
N ALA A 169 -5.72 8.41 -29.02
CA ALA A 169 -5.92 8.54 -27.59
C ALA A 169 -5.93 7.15 -26.91
N ALA A 170 -5.43 7.10 -25.69
CA ALA A 170 -5.52 5.92 -24.82
C ALA A 170 -5.90 6.30 -23.40
N ILE A 171 -6.50 5.35 -22.70
CA ILE A 171 -6.62 5.34 -21.25
C ILE A 171 -5.94 4.09 -20.70
N ILE A 172 -5.42 4.21 -19.50
CA ILE A 172 -4.79 3.09 -18.79
C ILE A 172 -5.54 2.87 -17.48
N LEU A 173 -5.91 1.63 -17.22
CA LEU A 173 -6.51 1.21 -15.95
C LEU A 173 -5.60 0.18 -15.28
N ASP A 174 -5.53 0.22 -13.95
CA ASP A 174 -5.15 -0.96 -13.18
C ASP A 174 -6.27 -2.01 -13.24
N LEU A 175 -6.03 -3.21 -12.73
CA LEU A 175 -7.04 -4.27 -12.68
C LEU A 175 -7.59 -4.46 -11.27
N ASP A 176 -6.74 -4.75 -10.29
CA ASP A 176 -7.13 -5.14 -8.96
C ASP A 176 -7.65 -3.93 -8.17
N GLU A 177 -8.85 -4.01 -7.61
CA GLU A 177 -9.58 -2.93 -6.94
C GLU A 177 -9.83 -1.67 -7.80
N THR A 178 -9.58 -1.83 -9.10
CA THR A 178 -9.89 -0.80 -10.10
C THR A 178 -10.95 -1.30 -11.08
N VAL A 179 -10.73 -2.43 -11.72
CA VAL A 179 -11.68 -3.05 -12.66
C VAL A 179 -12.29 -4.32 -12.05
N LEU A 180 -11.50 -5.08 -11.31
CA LEU A 180 -11.83 -6.37 -10.72
C LEU A 180 -11.84 -6.27 -9.19
N ASP A 181 -12.91 -6.78 -8.57
CA ASP A 181 -13.10 -6.82 -7.12
C ASP A 181 -12.48 -8.09 -6.52
N ASN A 182 -11.42 -7.94 -5.74
CA ASN A 182 -10.79 -9.04 -5.01
C ASN A 182 -11.18 -9.08 -3.52
N SER A 183 -12.22 -8.36 -3.12
CA SER A 183 -12.71 -8.40 -1.73
C SER A 183 -13.11 -9.80 -1.26
N PRO A 184 -13.60 -10.73 -2.12
CA PRO A 184 -13.83 -12.12 -1.71
C PRO A 184 -12.55 -12.85 -1.30
N PHE A 185 -11.42 -12.59 -1.96
CA PHE A 185 -10.11 -13.12 -1.55
C PHE A 185 -9.68 -12.56 -0.19
N GLN A 186 -9.82 -11.25 0.02
CA GLN A 186 -9.49 -10.60 1.29
C GLN A 186 -10.38 -11.15 2.43
N ALA A 187 -11.67 -11.32 2.16
CA ALA A 187 -12.61 -11.89 3.11
C ALA A 187 -12.23 -13.34 3.49
N LYS A 188 -11.82 -14.16 2.52
CA LYS A 188 -11.35 -15.53 2.79
C LYS A 188 -10.14 -15.54 3.70
N LEU A 189 -9.12 -14.72 3.43
CA LEU A 189 -7.94 -14.62 4.29
C LEU A 189 -8.33 -14.20 5.71
N PHE A 190 -9.19 -13.20 5.84
CA PHE A 190 -9.65 -12.72 7.14
C PHE A 190 -10.42 -13.77 7.94
N LEU A 191 -11.41 -14.42 7.31
CA LEU A 191 -12.26 -15.43 7.97
C LEU A 191 -11.47 -16.66 8.41
N ASN A 192 -10.48 -17.07 7.63
CA ASN A 192 -9.60 -18.19 7.95
C ASN A 192 -8.45 -17.80 8.88
N GLN A 193 -8.25 -16.50 9.15
CA GLN A 193 -7.07 -15.97 9.85
C GLN A 193 -5.75 -16.27 9.11
N ASP A 194 -5.82 -16.44 7.80
CA ASP A 194 -4.67 -16.64 6.93
C ASP A 194 -3.93 -15.33 6.64
N GLU A 195 -2.67 -15.43 6.28
CA GLU A 195 -1.91 -14.34 5.70
C GLU A 195 -1.86 -14.47 4.17
N TYR A 196 -1.57 -13.36 3.50
CA TYR A 196 -1.33 -13.38 2.07
C TYR A 196 -0.15 -14.29 1.74
N THR A 197 -0.34 -15.20 0.79
CA THR A 197 0.73 -15.94 0.13
C THR A 197 0.57 -15.85 -1.39
N SER A 198 1.68 -15.98 -2.11
CA SER A 198 1.64 -15.98 -3.59
C SER A 198 0.80 -17.11 -4.12
N GLU A 199 0.84 -18.28 -3.48
CA GLU A 199 0.09 -19.48 -3.87
C GLU A 199 -1.42 -19.29 -3.70
N ALA A 200 -1.83 -18.67 -2.59
CA ALA A 200 -3.25 -18.37 -2.34
C ALA A 200 -3.78 -17.35 -3.34
N TRP A 201 -2.96 -16.34 -3.65
CA TRP A 201 -3.27 -15.35 -4.67
C TRP A 201 -3.34 -15.96 -6.08
N ASP A 202 -2.34 -16.77 -6.45
CA ASP A 202 -2.33 -17.49 -7.72
C ASP A 202 -3.62 -18.30 -7.91
N HIS A 203 -3.99 -19.07 -6.86
CA HIS A 203 -5.23 -19.85 -6.89
C HIS A 203 -6.48 -18.98 -7.09
N TRP A 204 -6.58 -17.85 -6.40
CA TRP A 204 -7.70 -16.92 -6.57
C TRP A 204 -7.80 -16.39 -8.01
N VAL A 205 -6.69 -15.93 -8.56
CA VAL A 205 -6.67 -15.40 -9.94
C VAL A 205 -7.03 -16.46 -10.97
N GLU A 206 -6.59 -17.72 -10.75
CA GLU A 206 -6.88 -18.86 -11.63
C GLU A 206 -8.35 -19.27 -11.66
N LEU A 207 -9.12 -18.99 -10.60
CA LEU A 207 -10.57 -19.20 -10.59
C LEU A 207 -11.27 -18.32 -11.63
N ALA A 208 -10.72 -17.16 -11.92
CA ALA A 208 -11.31 -16.15 -12.82
C ALA A 208 -12.77 -15.81 -12.43
N GLU A 209 -12.99 -15.53 -11.14
CA GLU A 209 -14.33 -15.31 -10.53
C GLU A 209 -14.47 -13.93 -9.88
N ALA A 210 -13.48 -13.04 -10.04
CA ALA A 210 -13.59 -11.67 -9.57
C ALA A 210 -14.74 -10.95 -10.31
N GLU A 211 -15.61 -10.29 -9.55
CA GLU A 211 -16.67 -9.43 -10.08
C GLU A 211 -16.09 -8.09 -10.58
N ALA A 212 -16.88 -7.33 -11.31
CA ALA A 212 -16.48 -5.99 -11.74
C ALA A 212 -16.71 -4.98 -10.62
N ILE A 213 -15.75 -4.07 -10.42
CA ILE A 213 -15.93 -2.88 -9.55
C ILE A 213 -17.15 -2.08 -10.03
N PRO A 214 -18.00 -1.57 -9.11
CA PRO A 214 -19.19 -0.79 -9.47
C PRO A 214 -18.88 0.36 -10.45
N GLY A 215 -19.57 0.41 -11.58
CA GLY A 215 -19.37 1.42 -12.61
C GLY A 215 -18.30 1.10 -13.66
N ALA A 216 -17.38 0.17 -13.39
CA ALA A 216 -16.29 -0.16 -14.31
C ALA A 216 -16.78 -0.60 -15.69
N LYS A 217 -17.66 -1.62 -15.73
CA LYS A 217 -18.20 -2.12 -17.00
C LYS A 217 -18.95 -1.03 -17.77
N THR A 218 -19.82 -0.27 -17.10
CA THR A 218 -20.60 0.81 -17.73
C THR A 218 -19.68 1.85 -18.37
N PHE A 219 -18.64 2.27 -17.66
CA PHE A 219 -17.64 3.21 -18.17
C PHE A 219 -16.91 2.64 -19.39
N LEU A 220 -16.40 1.42 -19.29
CA LEU A 220 -15.62 0.78 -20.35
C LEU A 220 -16.46 0.52 -21.61
N ASP A 221 -17.71 0.11 -21.47
CA ASP A 221 -18.65 -0.10 -22.59
C ASP A 221 -18.99 1.23 -23.31
N SER A 222 -18.94 2.35 -22.60
CA SER A 222 -19.23 3.67 -23.19
C SER A 222 -18.10 4.19 -24.10
N ILE A 223 -16.90 3.59 -24.03
CA ILE A 223 -15.73 4.07 -24.77
C ILE A 223 -15.81 3.63 -26.23
N ASN A 224 -15.74 4.61 -27.13
CA ASN A 224 -15.66 4.34 -28.56
C ASN A 224 -14.26 3.81 -28.95
N PRO A 225 -14.11 2.53 -29.32
CA PRO A 225 -12.81 1.92 -29.61
C PRO A 225 -12.12 2.48 -30.87
N GLN A 226 -12.84 3.19 -31.72
CA GLN A 226 -12.24 3.88 -32.87
C GLN A 226 -11.50 5.15 -32.44
N LYS A 227 -11.93 5.81 -31.36
CA LYS A 227 -11.33 7.05 -30.85
C LYS A 227 -10.31 6.80 -29.76
N VAL A 228 -10.57 5.87 -28.85
CA VAL A 228 -9.77 5.63 -27.64
C VAL A 228 -9.39 4.16 -27.55
N GLU A 229 -8.12 3.88 -27.26
CA GLU A 229 -7.63 2.54 -26.95
C GLU A 229 -7.59 2.35 -25.44
N ILE A 230 -8.02 1.19 -24.95
CA ILE A 230 -8.03 0.84 -23.55
C ILE A 230 -6.86 -0.09 -23.29
N PHE A 231 -6.02 0.25 -22.32
CA PHE A 231 -4.92 -0.59 -21.82
C PHE A 231 -5.15 -0.92 -20.35
N TYR A 232 -4.77 -2.14 -19.97
CA TYR A 232 -4.78 -2.62 -18.59
C TYR A 232 -3.34 -2.87 -18.15
N VAL A 233 -2.87 -2.15 -17.13
CA VAL A 233 -1.49 -2.24 -16.63
C VAL A 233 -1.53 -2.64 -15.17
N SER A 234 -1.32 -3.93 -14.89
CA SER A 234 -1.44 -4.49 -13.54
C SER A 234 -0.18 -5.17 -13.05
N ASN A 235 -0.01 -5.21 -11.72
CA ASN A 235 1.06 -5.97 -11.08
C ASN A 235 0.74 -7.45 -10.85
N ARG A 236 -0.37 -7.96 -11.40
CA ARG A 236 -0.53 -9.41 -11.59
C ARG A 236 0.66 -9.96 -12.37
N HIS A 237 1.15 -11.14 -12.00
CA HIS A 237 2.27 -11.77 -12.71
C HIS A 237 1.85 -12.20 -14.11
N ILE A 238 2.78 -12.17 -15.09
CA ILE A 238 2.50 -12.53 -16.49
C ILE A 238 1.92 -13.94 -16.67
N LYS A 239 2.22 -14.88 -15.77
CA LYS A 239 1.64 -16.24 -15.77
C LYS A 239 0.11 -16.25 -15.67
N HIS A 240 -0.48 -15.18 -15.12
CA HIS A 240 -1.94 -15.03 -14.95
C HIS A 240 -2.66 -14.38 -16.14
N LEU A 241 -1.95 -14.15 -17.26
CA LEU A 241 -2.54 -13.43 -18.40
C LEU A 241 -3.80 -14.09 -18.93
N ASP A 242 -3.79 -15.40 -19.10
CA ASP A 242 -4.93 -16.14 -19.66
C ASP A 242 -6.11 -16.17 -18.65
N ALA A 243 -5.86 -16.44 -17.38
CA ALA A 243 -6.90 -16.40 -16.35
C ALA A 243 -7.52 -14.99 -16.19
N THR A 244 -6.69 -13.95 -16.24
CA THR A 244 -7.16 -12.56 -16.21
C THR A 244 -8.02 -12.23 -17.44
N LEU A 245 -7.58 -12.64 -18.63
CA LEU A 245 -8.35 -12.47 -19.87
C LEU A 245 -9.70 -13.19 -19.81
N ASP A 246 -9.72 -14.40 -19.26
CA ASP A 246 -10.95 -15.20 -19.14
C ASP A 246 -11.91 -14.59 -18.13
N ASN A 247 -11.41 -14.06 -17.01
CA ASN A 247 -12.25 -13.32 -16.06
C ASN A 247 -12.89 -12.10 -16.71
N MET A 248 -12.13 -11.28 -17.41
CA MET A 248 -12.62 -10.08 -18.08
C MET A 248 -13.64 -10.43 -19.17
N LYS A 249 -13.45 -11.52 -19.91
CA LYS A 249 -14.41 -12.02 -20.90
C LYS A 249 -15.72 -12.50 -20.26
N LYS A 250 -15.65 -13.23 -19.14
CA LYS A 250 -16.86 -13.65 -18.39
C LYS A 250 -17.69 -12.45 -17.96
N LEU A 251 -17.06 -11.33 -17.61
CA LEU A 251 -17.72 -10.08 -17.27
C LEU A 251 -18.12 -9.25 -18.50
N GLU A 252 -17.79 -9.71 -19.69
CA GLU A 252 -18.00 -8.97 -20.95
C GLU A 252 -17.33 -7.58 -20.96
N ILE A 253 -16.20 -7.47 -20.29
CA ILE A 253 -15.40 -6.24 -20.26
C ILE A 253 -14.63 -6.11 -21.58
N PRO A 254 -14.63 -4.93 -22.25
CA PRO A 254 -13.87 -4.73 -23.49
C PRO A 254 -12.37 -4.96 -23.28
N VAL A 255 -11.83 -6.01 -23.89
CA VAL A 255 -10.43 -6.39 -23.70
C VAL A 255 -9.82 -6.96 -24.97
N LYS A 256 -8.56 -6.57 -25.23
CA LYS A 256 -7.68 -7.21 -26.21
C LYS A 256 -6.49 -7.81 -25.45
N LYS A 257 -6.11 -9.04 -25.73
CA LYS A 257 -4.96 -9.69 -25.06
C LYS A 257 -3.69 -8.86 -25.18
N SER A 258 -3.44 -8.20 -26.31
CA SER A 258 -2.29 -7.32 -26.56
C SER A 258 -2.27 -6.06 -25.68
N ASN A 259 -3.40 -5.69 -25.09
CA ASN A 259 -3.54 -4.47 -24.30
C ASN A 259 -3.52 -4.73 -22.78
N ILE A 260 -3.30 -6.00 -22.38
CA ILE A 260 -3.06 -6.38 -20.99
C ILE A 260 -1.57 -6.47 -20.77
N LEU A 261 -1.01 -5.55 -20.00
CA LEU A 261 0.41 -5.48 -19.66
C LEU A 261 0.59 -5.85 -18.19
N LEU A 262 0.93 -7.09 -17.92
CA LEU A 262 1.17 -7.62 -16.59
C LEU A 262 2.64 -7.49 -16.17
N LYS A 263 2.92 -7.72 -14.89
CA LYS A 263 4.26 -7.69 -14.33
C LYS A 263 5.05 -8.92 -14.77
N GLU A 264 6.24 -8.69 -15.32
CA GLU A 264 7.27 -9.72 -15.54
C GLU A 264 8.35 -9.64 -14.46
N ASN A 265 9.21 -8.64 -14.53
CA ASN A 265 10.38 -8.50 -13.67
C ASN A 265 10.32 -7.28 -12.73
N SER A 266 9.48 -6.29 -13.03
CA SER A 266 9.40 -5.05 -12.27
C SER A 266 7.97 -4.72 -11.86
N SER A 267 7.77 -4.30 -10.61
CA SER A 267 6.50 -3.80 -10.10
C SER A 267 6.22 -2.36 -10.56
N SER A 268 7.23 -1.60 -10.98
CA SER A 268 7.00 -0.27 -11.56
C SER A 268 6.15 -0.37 -12.83
N LYS A 269 5.05 0.37 -12.85
CA LYS A 269 4.16 0.46 -14.01
C LYS A 269 4.67 1.44 -15.08
N GLU A 270 5.69 2.24 -14.76
CA GLU A 270 6.16 3.32 -15.61
C GLU A 270 6.75 2.82 -16.94
N ILE A 271 7.52 1.73 -16.93
CA ILE A 271 8.06 1.16 -18.16
C ILE A 271 6.94 0.79 -19.11
N ARG A 272 5.87 0.16 -18.58
CA ARG A 272 4.69 -0.24 -19.37
C ARG A 272 3.91 0.98 -19.88
N ARG A 273 3.76 2.04 -19.06
CA ARG A 273 3.14 3.31 -19.50
C ARG A 273 3.97 3.99 -20.59
N LYS A 274 5.31 4.01 -20.49
CA LYS A 274 6.19 4.54 -21.52
C LYS A 274 6.03 3.83 -22.86
N LEU A 275 6.01 2.49 -22.87
CA LEU A 275 5.77 1.70 -24.09
C LEU A 275 4.44 2.09 -24.77
N ILE A 276 3.37 2.26 -23.99
CA ILE A 276 2.09 2.73 -24.52
C ILE A 276 2.23 4.15 -25.09
N SER A 277 2.92 5.04 -24.38
CA SER A 277 3.07 6.45 -24.76
C SER A 277 3.88 6.67 -26.06
N GLU A 278 4.64 5.68 -26.52
CA GLU A 278 5.33 5.75 -27.80
C GLU A 278 4.35 5.93 -28.96
N ASN A 279 3.23 5.23 -28.93
CA ASN A 279 2.25 5.16 -30.01
C ASN A 279 0.92 5.85 -29.68
N TYR A 280 0.62 6.12 -28.41
CA TYR A 280 -0.65 6.64 -27.94
C TYR A 280 -0.45 7.91 -27.10
N GLU A 281 -1.45 8.77 -27.09
CA GLU A 281 -1.57 9.86 -26.12
C GLU A 281 -2.41 9.39 -24.93
N ILE A 282 -1.79 9.22 -23.77
CA ILE A 282 -2.46 8.76 -22.56
C ILE A 282 -3.24 9.93 -21.96
N LEU A 283 -4.57 9.85 -22.02
CA LEU A 283 -5.46 10.90 -21.55
C LEU A 283 -5.83 10.72 -20.07
N LEU A 284 -6.06 9.49 -19.63
CA LEU A 284 -6.41 9.17 -18.24
C LEU A 284 -5.62 7.97 -17.73
N LEU A 285 -5.35 8.01 -16.44
CA LEU A 285 -4.87 6.88 -15.63
C LEU A 285 -5.91 6.62 -14.53
N LEU A 286 -6.35 5.37 -14.40
CA LEU A 286 -7.29 4.94 -13.36
C LEU A 286 -6.62 3.87 -12.50
N GLY A 287 -6.74 3.97 -11.18
CA GLY A 287 -6.11 3.03 -10.23
C GLY A 287 -6.58 3.27 -8.81
N ASP A 288 -6.28 2.34 -7.92
CA ASP A 288 -6.55 2.44 -6.48
C ASP A 288 -5.31 2.83 -5.67
N ASN A 289 -4.13 2.77 -6.31
CA ASN A 289 -2.85 3.01 -5.66
C ASN A 289 -2.04 4.13 -6.35
N LEU A 290 -1.34 4.95 -5.58
CA LEU A 290 -0.59 6.09 -6.13
C LEU A 290 0.50 5.70 -7.14
N ILE A 291 1.04 4.47 -7.08
CA ILE A 291 1.99 3.94 -8.08
C ILE A 291 1.37 3.75 -9.47
N ASP A 292 0.05 3.71 -9.56
CA ASP A 292 -0.67 3.60 -10.83
C ASP A 292 -0.56 4.89 -11.65
N PHE A 293 -0.28 6.00 -10.98
CA PHE A 293 -0.29 7.32 -11.58
C PHE A 293 1.10 7.87 -11.88
N SER A 294 2.07 7.68 -10.94
CA SER A 294 3.38 8.32 -11.08
C SER A 294 4.51 7.48 -10.48
N PRO A 295 5.67 7.44 -11.14
CA PRO A 295 6.86 6.73 -10.65
C PRO A 295 7.46 7.34 -9.37
N ILE A 296 7.09 8.57 -9.00
CA ILE A 296 7.58 9.20 -7.77
C ILE A 296 7.19 8.42 -6.51
N PHE A 297 6.18 7.55 -6.61
CA PHE A 297 5.74 6.69 -5.53
C PHE A 297 6.42 5.31 -5.53
N ASP A 298 7.22 4.97 -6.56
CA ASP A 298 7.90 3.67 -6.68
C ASP A 298 9.09 3.54 -5.70
N ALA A 299 9.63 4.66 -5.18
CA ALA A 299 10.75 4.68 -4.26
C ALA A 299 10.41 4.34 -2.80
N HIS A 300 9.24 3.76 -2.55
CA HIS A 300 8.77 3.37 -1.23
C HIS A 300 8.80 4.52 -0.19
N PRO A 301 8.20 5.67 -0.48
CA PRO A 301 8.19 6.80 0.44
C PRO A 301 7.39 6.50 1.70
N SER A 302 7.86 7.02 2.85
CA SER A 302 7.12 6.93 4.12
C SER A 302 5.71 7.52 4.00
N SER A 303 4.79 7.16 4.90
CA SER A 303 3.41 7.66 4.87
C SER A 303 3.36 9.19 4.79
N GLN A 304 4.16 9.89 5.61
CA GLN A 304 4.22 11.35 5.60
C GLN A 304 4.74 11.90 4.26
N PHE A 305 5.75 11.25 3.67
CA PHE A 305 6.31 11.70 2.41
C PHE A 305 5.36 11.42 1.24
N ARG A 306 4.58 10.33 1.29
CA ARG A 306 3.50 10.08 0.31
C ARG A 306 2.49 11.23 0.28
N TYR A 307 2.09 11.77 1.45
CA TYR A 307 1.22 12.95 1.50
C TYR A 307 1.84 14.15 0.79
N ARG A 308 3.12 14.44 1.04
CA ARG A 308 3.81 15.57 0.40
C ARG A 308 3.91 15.39 -1.11
N LEU A 309 4.23 14.18 -1.59
CA LEU A 309 4.28 13.88 -3.02
C LEU A 309 2.89 14.00 -3.65
N MET A 310 1.85 13.51 -2.99
CA MET A 310 0.47 13.65 -3.46
C MET A 310 0.08 15.13 -3.58
N GLU A 311 0.41 15.96 -2.60
CA GLU A 311 0.15 17.40 -2.65
C GLU A 311 0.82 18.10 -3.86
N THR A 312 1.98 17.62 -4.32
CA THR A 312 2.62 18.17 -5.52
C THR A 312 1.88 17.84 -6.82
N LEU A 313 1.02 16.83 -6.78
CA LEU A 313 0.23 16.33 -7.90
C LEU A 313 -1.28 16.56 -7.72
N HIS A 314 -1.70 17.33 -6.71
CA HIS A 314 -3.11 17.44 -6.33
C HIS A 314 -4.02 17.87 -7.49
N ASP A 315 -3.54 18.73 -8.39
CA ASP A 315 -4.29 19.20 -9.57
C ASP A 315 -4.54 18.08 -10.62
N GLU A 316 -3.74 17.02 -10.61
CA GLU A 316 -3.91 15.90 -11.53
C GLU A 316 -5.03 14.94 -11.08
N PHE A 317 -5.32 14.89 -9.77
CA PHE A 317 -6.38 14.04 -9.23
C PHE A 317 -7.76 14.62 -9.57
N GLY A 318 -8.61 13.78 -10.20
CA GLY A 318 -9.87 14.21 -10.76
C GLY A 318 -9.75 14.91 -12.12
N ASP A 319 -8.52 15.08 -12.67
CA ASP A 319 -8.28 15.56 -14.03
C ASP A 319 -7.70 14.46 -14.93
N LYS A 320 -6.48 14.03 -14.68
CA LYS A 320 -5.81 12.95 -15.39
C LYS A 320 -5.75 11.66 -14.59
N PHE A 321 -5.66 11.76 -13.27
CA PHE A 321 -5.58 10.66 -12.34
C PHE A 321 -6.94 10.45 -11.66
N ILE A 322 -7.52 9.28 -11.86
CA ILE A 322 -8.82 8.90 -11.29
C ILE A 322 -8.61 7.79 -10.28
N VAL A 323 -8.79 8.11 -9.01
CA VAL A 323 -8.56 7.19 -7.89
C VAL A 323 -9.82 6.42 -7.54
N LEU A 324 -9.72 5.11 -7.45
CA LEU A 324 -10.73 4.21 -6.91
C LEU A 324 -10.43 3.95 -5.42
N PRO A 325 -11.44 3.78 -4.57
CA PRO A 325 -11.23 3.55 -3.14
C PRO A 325 -10.78 2.10 -2.87
N ASN A 326 -9.67 1.94 -2.12
CA ASN A 326 -9.23 0.66 -1.57
C ASN A 326 -8.79 0.80 -0.11
N PRO A 327 -9.64 0.44 0.87
CA PRO A 327 -9.30 0.48 2.28
C PRO A 327 -8.57 -0.79 2.77
N ASN A 328 -8.46 -1.85 1.95
CA ASN A 328 -8.06 -3.17 2.41
C ASN A 328 -6.55 -3.37 2.40
N TYR A 329 -5.87 -2.89 1.34
CA TYR A 329 -4.43 -3.07 1.17
C TYR A 329 -3.85 -2.04 0.18
N GLY A 330 -2.54 -2.09 0.00
CA GLY A 330 -1.83 -1.22 -0.93
C GLY A 330 -0.58 -0.62 -0.31
N GLN A 331 0.10 0.21 -1.06
CA GLN A 331 1.33 0.84 -0.56
C GLN A 331 1.08 1.82 0.60
N TRP A 332 -0.14 2.32 0.77
CA TRP A 332 -0.49 3.16 1.92
C TRP A 332 -0.34 2.38 3.23
N LEU A 333 -0.74 1.11 3.24
CA LEU A 333 -0.59 0.22 4.40
C LEU A 333 0.89 -0.20 4.57
N SER A 334 1.57 -0.56 3.47
CA SER A 334 3.01 -0.91 3.52
C SER A 334 3.87 0.25 4.02
N ALA A 335 3.52 1.48 3.70
CA ALA A 335 4.22 2.67 4.16
C ALA A 335 4.15 2.88 5.69
N LEU A 336 3.09 2.39 6.36
CA LEU A 336 3.00 2.43 7.82
C LEU A 336 4.10 1.60 8.49
N HIS A 337 4.48 0.48 7.87
CA HIS A 337 5.55 -0.39 8.37
C HIS A 337 6.89 -0.16 7.65
N ASN A 338 7.07 0.98 7.00
CA ASN A 338 8.28 1.29 6.22
C ASN A 338 8.65 0.21 5.19
N TYR A 339 7.62 -0.48 4.61
CA TYR A 339 7.78 -1.57 3.62
C TYR A 339 8.57 -2.77 4.15
N ASP A 340 8.62 -2.97 5.46
CA ASP A 340 9.17 -4.17 6.07
C ASP A 340 8.13 -5.30 5.97
N TYR A 341 8.37 -6.22 5.04
CA TYR A 341 7.48 -7.35 4.78
C TYR A 341 7.75 -8.54 5.69
N GLU A 342 8.89 -8.57 6.41
CA GLU A 342 9.27 -9.63 7.33
C GLU A 342 8.57 -9.51 8.71
N LEU A 343 7.93 -8.39 8.98
CA LEU A 343 7.18 -8.18 10.21
C LEU A 343 6.04 -9.17 10.35
N SER A 344 5.93 -9.76 11.52
CA SER A 344 4.78 -10.60 11.89
C SER A 344 3.47 -9.82 11.90
N ARG A 345 2.35 -10.52 11.79
CA ARG A 345 1.00 -9.92 11.87
C ARG A 345 0.80 -9.09 13.15
N LEU A 346 1.35 -9.56 14.28
CA LEU A 346 1.26 -8.84 15.55
C LEU A 346 2.04 -7.52 15.53
N GLU A 347 3.23 -7.51 14.94
CA GLU A 347 4.05 -6.30 14.81
C GLU A 347 3.38 -5.30 13.89
N LYS A 348 2.87 -5.72 12.73
CA LYS A 348 2.07 -4.88 11.82
C LYS A 348 0.86 -4.28 12.53
N TYR A 349 0.15 -5.07 13.34
CA TYR A 349 -0.99 -4.60 14.12
C TYR A 349 -0.59 -3.55 15.19
N LYS A 350 0.53 -3.76 15.90
CA LYS A 350 1.06 -2.79 16.88
C LYS A 350 1.37 -1.46 16.21
N ILE A 351 2.11 -1.50 15.09
CA ILE A 351 2.47 -0.29 14.32
C ILE A 351 1.20 0.45 13.83
N ALA A 352 0.25 -0.29 13.25
CA ALA A 352 -1.00 0.31 12.78
C ALA A 352 -1.76 1.00 13.93
N ARG A 353 -1.79 0.37 15.11
CA ARG A 353 -2.43 0.92 16.30
C ARG A 353 -1.75 2.18 16.83
N GLU A 354 -0.41 2.18 16.84
CA GLU A 354 0.42 3.32 17.27
C GLU A 354 0.37 4.48 16.27
N SER A 355 0.00 4.21 15.02
CA SER A 355 -0.20 5.23 13.98
C SER A 355 -1.52 6.00 14.11
N LEU A 356 -2.43 5.56 14.99
CA LEU A 356 -3.68 6.25 15.24
C LEU A 356 -3.45 7.48 16.12
N LEU A 357 -4.02 8.60 15.73
CA LEU A 357 -4.03 9.82 16.52
C LEU A 357 -5.26 9.84 17.42
N SER A 358 -5.05 9.99 18.72
CA SER A 358 -6.13 10.14 19.71
C SER A 358 -6.00 11.48 20.44
N PHE A 359 -7.10 11.95 21.02
CA PHE A 359 -7.15 13.10 21.91
C PHE A 359 -7.05 12.67 23.40
#